data_35615a5cc8ebf0d374c2a01a543eafb7
#
_entry.id   35615a5cc8ebf0d374c2a01a543eafb7
#
_cell.length_a   1.000
_cell.length_b   1.000
_cell.length_c   1.000
_cell.angle_alpha   90.00
_cell.angle_beta   90.00
_cell.angle_gamma   90.00
#
_symmetry.space_group_name_H-M   'P 1'
#
loop_
_entity.id
_entity.type
_entity.pdbx_description
1 polymer ?
#
loop_
_entity_poly.entity_id
_entity_poly.type
_entity_poly.pdbx_seq_one_letter_code
_entity_poly.pdbx_strand_id
1 'polypeptide(L)'
;MNKTVFALSMLACTAPVAAQDISAYMPGEGEGIVYFLPKTTLKVNIIATRISYKPGDLCQYANQYLRMNNVSSEPETYWEIKRVEVCSAGVPDSTKAYIIKLKDKSAMGNVELTNEGLIKAINTSAPEEKAEEYVLEKPQKHENPRKYMTEDILIAGSTAKMAELTAKEIYNIRESKNLILRGQADTMPKDGASLQLIIDNLDKQEKALTQLFAGITAREDKVFTAYITPEEGLENKVVLRFSNLLGVLPANDLAGEPIYISLKSLAPIPVMPEDKKKKKLEGAIYNIPGKGKVTVSYQGKTCFEGELPITQFGSTEVLVDDLFKKINTHVIFNPETGSILKIDKD
;
A
#
# COMPACT_ATOMS: atom_id res chain seq x y z
N MET A 1 32.27 -65.99 35.70
CA MET A 1 31.56 -65.44 34.52
C MET A 1 30.37 -64.68 35.05
N ASN A 2 30.55 -63.35 35.35
CA ASN A 2 29.51 -62.51 35.92
C ASN A 2 28.95 -61.59 34.78
N LYS A 3 27.67 -61.76 34.54
CA LYS A 3 26.89 -60.88 33.63
C LYS A 3 26.30 -59.76 34.47
N THR A 4 26.88 -58.57 34.36
CA THR A 4 26.33 -57.39 34.93
C THR A 4 25.28 -56.81 33.95
N VAL A 5 24.02 -56.78 34.38
CA VAL A 5 22.91 -56.15 33.65
C VAL A 5 22.88 -54.69 34.08
N PHE A 6 23.15 -53.76 33.16
CA PHE A 6 22.96 -52.31 33.33
C PHE A 6 21.49 -52.00 33.08
N ALA A 7 20.75 -51.68 34.14
CA ALA A 7 19.40 -51.15 34.05
C ALA A 7 19.49 -49.64 33.86
N LEU A 8 19.19 -49.16 32.64
CA LEU A 8 19.08 -47.75 32.32
C LEU A 8 17.70 -47.26 32.78
N SER A 9 17.63 -46.57 33.91
CA SER A 9 16.43 -45.91 34.39
C SER A 9 16.18 -44.66 33.58
N MET A 10 15.23 -44.69 32.63
CA MET A 10 14.63 -43.50 32.00
C MET A 10 13.82 -42.77 33.05
N LEU A 11 14.35 -41.64 33.52
CA LEU A 11 13.61 -40.66 34.31
C LEU A 11 12.71 -39.90 33.33
N ALA A 12 11.44 -40.29 33.23
CA ALA A 12 10.43 -39.55 32.50
C ALA A 12 10.09 -38.29 33.31
N CYS A 13 10.66 -37.16 32.92
CA CYS A 13 10.17 -35.85 33.37
C CYS A 13 8.78 -35.61 32.75
N THR A 14 7.75 -36.01 33.48
CA THR A 14 6.37 -35.57 33.22
C THR A 14 6.27 -34.15 33.71
N ALA A 15 6.51 -33.16 32.81
CA ALA A 15 6.06 -31.79 33.03
C ALA A 15 4.52 -31.86 33.09
N PRO A 16 3.88 -31.27 34.12
CA PRO A 16 2.43 -31.15 34.11
C PRO A 16 2.05 -30.16 32.99
N VAL A 17 1.47 -30.72 31.93
CA VAL A 17 0.73 -29.93 30.96
C VAL A 17 -0.46 -29.37 31.70
N ALA A 18 -0.39 -28.12 32.14
CA ALA A 18 -1.54 -27.37 32.65
C ALA A 18 -2.55 -27.29 31.51
N ALA A 19 -3.60 -28.09 31.63
CA ALA A 19 -4.74 -28.06 30.72
C ALA A 19 -5.42 -26.72 30.84
N GLN A 20 -5.08 -25.79 29.97
CA GLN A 20 -5.94 -24.66 29.62
C GLN A 20 -7.01 -25.20 28.69
N ASP A 21 -8.19 -25.40 29.25
CA ASP A 21 -9.38 -25.84 28.52
C ASP A 21 -10.12 -24.67 27.84
N ILE A 22 -9.40 -23.87 27.16
CA ILE A 22 -9.84 -23.16 25.97
C ILE A 22 -9.21 -23.99 24.86
N SER A 23 -10.02 -24.82 24.20
CA SER A 23 -9.44 -25.82 23.31
C SER A 23 -8.84 -25.10 22.10
N ALA A 24 -7.50 -24.98 22.10
CA ALA A 24 -6.79 -24.89 20.84
C ALA A 24 -7.33 -26.03 19.96
N TYR A 25 -7.76 -25.72 18.75
CA TYR A 25 -8.33 -26.68 17.83
C TYR A 25 -7.37 -27.83 17.62
N MET A 26 -7.78 -29.05 18.06
CA MET A 26 -7.17 -30.30 17.64
C MET A 26 -8.06 -30.90 16.54
N PRO A 27 -7.52 -31.30 15.37
CA PRO A 27 -8.32 -31.91 14.32
C PRO A 27 -9.06 -33.13 14.87
N GLY A 28 -10.41 -33.09 14.83
CA GLY A 28 -11.27 -34.19 15.28
C GLY A 28 -12.10 -33.94 16.56
N GLU A 29 -11.97 -32.78 17.22
CA GLU A 29 -12.76 -32.43 18.41
C GLU A 29 -14.00 -31.59 18.10
N GLY A 30 -15.15 -32.24 17.96
CA GLY A 30 -16.49 -31.63 18.09
C GLY A 30 -17.02 -30.86 16.88
N GLU A 31 -18.33 -30.69 16.87
CA GLU A 31 -19.05 -29.83 15.89
C GLU A 31 -18.93 -28.37 16.30
N GLY A 32 -18.44 -27.51 15.38
CA GLY A 32 -18.30 -26.08 15.62
C GLY A 32 -17.64 -25.35 14.45
N ILE A 33 -17.57 -24.03 14.56
CA ILE A 33 -16.90 -23.16 13.57
C ILE A 33 -15.47 -22.90 14.04
N VAL A 34 -14.50 -23.31 13.22
CA VAL A 34 -13.07 -23.08 13.47
C VAL A 34 -12.68 -21.72 12.89
N TYR A 35 -11.98 -20.91 13.67
CA TYR A 35 -11.43 -19.63 13.24
C TYR A 35 -10.02 -19.42 13.78
N PHE A 36 -9.29 -18.51 13.14
CA PHE A 36 -7.95 -18.11 13.55
C PHE A 36 -7.96 -16.69 14.11
N LEU A 37 -7.10 -16.44 15.10
CA LEU A 37 -6.77 -15.07 15.45
C LEU A 37 -5.73 -14.54 14.47
N PRO A 38 -5.84 -13.27 14.04
CA PRO A 38 -4.81 -12.68 13.23
C PRO A 38 -3.56 -12.36 14.04
N LYS A 39 -2.40 -12.55 13.43
CA LYS A 39 -1.16 -11.88 13.82
C LYS A 39 -0.88 -10.73 12.87
N THR A 40 -0.38 -9.63 13.40
CA THR A 40 -0.06 -8.46 12.59
C THR A 40 1.17 -8.71 11.72
N THR A 41 1.07 -8.32 10.46
CA THR A 41 2.20 -8.11 9.55
C THR A 41 2.20 -6.65 9.13
N LEU A 42 3.35 -5.99 9.14
CA LEU A 42 3.47 -4.63 8.63
C LEU A 42 3.60 -4.68 7.11
N LYS A 43 2.63 -4.08 6.42
CA LYS A 43 2.65 -3.88 4.97
C LYS A 43 3.28 -2.53 4.70
N VAL A 44 4.48 -2.53 4.14
CA VAL A 44 5.22 -1.31 3.78
C VAL A 44 5.08 -1.09 2.28
N ASN A 45 4.44 0.00 1.90
CA ASN A 45 4.24 0.41 0.51
C ASN A 45 5.15 1.59 0.19
N ILE A 46 6.01 1.42 -0.80
CA ILE A 46 6.84 2.48 -1.35
C ILE A 46 6.27 2.86 -2.70
N ILE A 47 5.73 4.07 -2.79
CA ILE A 47 5.26 4.64 -4.05
C ILE A 47 6.44 5.41 -4.65
N ALA A 48 6.95 4.90 -5.77
CA ALA A 48 8.04 5.52 -6.52
C ALA A 48 7.59 5.91 -7.92
N THR A 49 8.03 7.08 -8.37
CA THR A 49 7.74 7.60 -9.70
C THR A 49 8.93 7.34 -10.62
N ARG A 50 8.66 6.65 -11.72
CA ARG A 50 9.59 6.53 -12.85
C ARG A 50 9.44 7.77 -13.71
N ILE A 51 10.54 8.49 -13.91
CA ILE A 51 10.62 9.66 -14.76
C ILE A 51 11.47 9.30 -15.97
N SER A 52 10.88 9.41 -17.16
CA SER A 52 11.55 9.11 -18.41
C SER A 52 11.49 10.34 -19.32
N TYR A 53 12.66 10.88 -19.64
CA TYR A 53 12.79 11.98 -20.60
C TYR A 53 13.25 11.44 -21.95
N LYS A 54 12.57 11.86 -23.01
CA LYS A 54 12.97 11.63 -24.40
C LYS A 54 13.19 12.97 -25.06
N PRO A 55 14.41 13.26 -25.60
CA PRO A 55 14.67 14.52 -26.30
C PRO A 55 13.77 14.67 -27.53
N GLY A 56 13.43 15.88 -27.86
CA GLY A 56 12.73 16.20 -29.10
C GLY A 56 13.66 16.17 -30.31
N ASP A 57 13.14 15.88 -31.48
CA ASP A 57 13.91 15.78 -32.73
C ASP A 57 14.62 17.11 -33.10
N LEU A 58 14.14 18.24 -32.57
CA LEU A 58 14.65 19.59 -32.80
C LEU A 58 15.31 20.19 -31.55
N CYS A 59 15.67 19.39 -30.55
CA CYS A 59 16.17 19.85 -29.24
C CYS A 59 17.43 20.75 -29.36
N GLN A 60 18.34 20.47 -30.29
CA GLN A 60 19.54 21.30 -30.53
C GLN A 60 19.24 22.74 -30.95
N TYR A 61 18.04 23.02 -31.47
CA TYR A 61 17.58 24.34 -31.89
C TYR A 61 16.68 25.04 -30.85
N ALA A 62 16.41 24.39 -29.71
CA ALA A 62 15.49 24.86 -28.68
C ALA A 62 15.89 26.24 -28.13
N ASN A 63 17.19 26.47 -27.86
CA ASN A 63 17.69 27.74 -27.39
C ASN A 63 17.63 28.82 -28.51
N GLN A 64 18.03 28.47 -29.72
CA GLN A 64 18.07 29.43 -30.82
C GLN A 64 16.71 30.01 -31.14
N TYR A 65 15.68 29.20 -31.28
CA TYR A 65 14.37 29.63 -31.77
C TYR A 65 13.34 29.87 -30.66
N LEU A 66 13.36 29.09 -29.56
CA LEU A 66 12.36 29.21 -28.48
C LEU A 66 12.94 29.75 -27.16
N ARG A 67 14.26 30.09 -27.14
CA ARG A 67 14.95 30.57 -25.93
C ARG A 67 14.90 29.59 -24.73
N MET A 68 14.83 28.30 -25.02
CA MET A 68 14.83 27.23 -24.02
C MET A 68 16.26 26.78 -23.76
N ASN A 69 16.82 27.14 -22.59
CA ASN A 69 18.23 26.93 -22.27
C ASN A 69 18.56 25.56 -21.65
N ASN A 70 17.55 24.88 -21.06
CA ASN A 70 17.77 23.67 -20.26
C ASN A 70 17.15 22.42 -20.91
N VAL A 71 17.35 22.28 -22.23
CA VAL A 71 16.88 21.11 -22.97
C VAL A 71 18.04 20.15 -23.19
N SER A 72 17.91 18.91 -22.67
CA SER A 72 18.88 17.86 -22.91
C SER A 72 18.73 17.27 -24.31
N SER A 73 19.85 16.92 -24.94
CA SER A 73 19.88 16.15 -26.18
C SER A 73 19.91 14.65 -25.96
N GLU A 74 20.06 14.19 -24.71
CA GLU A 74 20.15 12.78 -24.36
C GLU A 74 18.91 12.32 -23.59
N PRO A 75 18.44 11.10 -23.86
CA PRO A 75 17.37 10.50 -23.08
C PRO A 75 17.85 10.17 -21.66
N GLU A 76 16.99 10.40 -20.69
CA GLU A 76 17.27 10.13 -19.29
C GLU A 76 16.11 9.35 -18.69
N THR A 77 16.44 8.38 -17.81
CA THR A 77 15.42 7.67 -17.02
C THR A 77 15.94 7.52 -15.61
N TYR A 78 15.15 7.96 -14.64
CA TYR A 78 15.47 7.85 -13.23
C TYR A 78 14.21 7.65 -12.39
N TRP A 79 14.42 7.31 -11.11
CA TRP A 79 13.35 7.08 -10.16
C TRP A 79 13.46 8.03 -8.97
N GLU A 80 12.30 8.38 -8.41
CA GLU A 80 12.18 9.16 -7.19
C GLU A 80 11.19 8.47 -6.25
N ILE A 81 11.51 8.45 -4.95
CA ILE A 81 10.53 8.02 -3.94
C ILE A 81 9.52 9.16 -3.76
N LYS A 82 8.26 8.90 -4.09
CA LYS A 82 7.18 9.87 -3.94
C LYS A 82 6.65 9.89 -2.51
N ARG A 83 6.40 8.71 -1.92
CA ARG A 83 5.98 8.55 -0.54
C ARG A 83 6.15 7.12 -0.05
N VAL A 84 6.19 6.97 1.28
CA VAL A 84 6.20 5.69 1.97
C VAL A 84 4.98 5.62 2.88
N GLU A 85 4.26 4.52 2.85
CA GLU A 85 3.11 4.24 3.70
C GLU A 85 3.29 2.91 4.40
N VAL A 86 2.86 2.83 5.65
CA VAL A 86 2.88 1.59 6.42
C VAL A 86 1.53 1.39 7.07
N CYS A 87 0.97 0.21 6.91
CA CYS A 87 -0.25 -0.21 7.57
C CYS A 87 -0.09 -1.60 8.20
N SER A 88 -0.96 -1.89 9.17
CA SER A 88 -1.08 -3.23 9.72
C SER A 88 -1.91 -4.08 8.77
N ALA A 89 -1.50 -5.32 8.55
CA ALA A 89 -2.28 -6.33 7.85
C ALA A 89 -2.39 -7.58 8.74
N GLY A 90 -3.58 -8.13 8.84
CA GLY A 90 -3.83 -9.36 9.60
C GLY A 90 -3.55 -10.59 8.74
N VAL A 91 -2.77 -11.53 9.26
CA VAL A 91 -2.60 -12.85 8.65
C VAL A 91 -2.99 -13.92 9.67
N PRO A 92 -3.62 -15.03 9.28
CA PRO A 92 -4.00 -16.09 10.22
C PRO A 92 -2.80 -16.62 11.01
N ASP A 93 -2.92 -16.67 12.34
CA ASP A 93 -1.94 -17.31 13.20
C ASP A 93 -2.30 -18.79 13.37
N SER A 94 -1.60 -19.68 12.67
CA SER A 94 -1.85 -21.12 12.74
C SER A 94 -1.65 -21.71 14.14
N THR A 95 -0.94 -21.00 15.04
CA THR A 95 -0.75 -21.43 16.44
C THR A 95 -1.92 -21.01 17.34
N LYS A 96 -2.80 -20.12 16.85
CA LYS A 96 -3.96 -19.59 17.58
C LYS A 96 -5.27 -19.91 16.84
N ALA A 97 -5.51 -21.19 16.62
CA ALA A 97 -6.76 -21.72 16.09
C ALA A 97 -7.72 -22.02 17.22
N TYR A 98 -8.96 -21.58 17.12
CA TYR A 98 -10.00 -21.76 18.13
C TYR A 98 -11.28 -22.28 17.50
N ILE A 99 -12.14 -22.90 18.32
CA ILE A 99 -13.45 -23.41 17.90
C ILE A 99 -14.57 -22.76 18.69
N ILE A 100 -15.55 -22.20 17.98
CA ILE A 100 -16.82 -21.78 18.56
C ILE A 100 -17.78 -22.98 18.48
N LYS A 101 -18.11 -23.58 19.62
CA LYS A 101 -19.06 -24.69 19.70
C LYS A 101 -20.49 -24.14 19.63
N LEU A 102 -21.23 -24.52 18.60
CA LEU A 102 -22.64 -24.22 18.46
C LEU A 102 -23.42 -25.16 19.38
N LYS A 103 -23.85 -24.67 20.55
CA LYS A 103 -24.74 -25.41 21.44
C LYS A 103 -26.19 -25.08 21.06
N ASP A 104 -27.10 -26.08 21.08
CA ASP A 104 -28.54 -25.93 20.72
C ASP A 104 -29.32 -24.80 21.42
N LYS A 105 -28.70 -24.13 22.38
CA LYS A 105 -29.26 -23.04 23.18
C LYS A 105 -28.42 -21.76 23.18
N SER A 106 -27.34 -21.70 22.41
CA SER A 106 -26.56 -20.46 22.29
C SER A 106 -27.16 -19.60 21.19
N ALA A 107 -27.34 -18.33 21.48
CA ALA A 107 -27.80 -17.35 20.49
C ALA A 107 -26.68 -16.92 19.50
N MET A 108 -25.55 -17.62 19.44
CA MET A 108 -24.54 -17.49 18.40
C MET A 108 -24.98 -18.28 17.17
N GLY A 109 -25.95 -17.76 16.42
CA GLY A 109 -26.53 -18.44 15.26
C GLY A 109 -25.76 -18.28 13.97
N ASN A 110 -24.98 -17.22 13.82
CA ASN A 110 -24.25 -16.90 12.60
C ASN A 110 -22.87 -16.33 12.92
N VAL A 111 -21.82 -16.93 12.36
CA VAL A 111 -20.44 -16.44 12.46
C VAL A 111 -19.90 -16.23 11.06
N GLU A 112 -19.56 -14.99 10.75
CA GLU A 112 -18.96 -14.60 9.47
C GLU A 112 -17.44 -14.59 9.59
N LEU A 113 -16.76 -15.28 8.65
CA LEU A 113 -15.31 -15.35 8.56
C LEU A 113 -14.83 -14.75 7.24
N THR A 114 -13.56 -14.35 7.20
CA THR A 114 -12.85 -14.08 5.94
C THR A 114 -12.59 -15.41 5.19
N ASN A 115 -12.20 -15.32 3.93
CA ASN A 115 -11.77 -16.49 3.14
C ASN A 115 -10.59 -17.22 3.75
N GLU A 116 -9.82 -16.56 4.61
CA GLU A 116 -8.66 -17.09 5.32
C GLU A 116 -8.99 -17.64 6.72
N GLY A 117 -10.27 -17.58 7.12
CA GLY A 117 -10.74 -18.08 8.40
C GLY A 117 -10.56 -17.12 9.59
N LEU A 118 -10.36 -15.82 9.35
CA LEU A 118 -10.37 -14.80 10.40
C LEU A 118 -11.81 -14.39 10.72
N ILE A 119 -12.10 -14.15 12.01
CA ILE A 119 -13.44 -13.75 12.43
C ILE A 119 -13.77 -12.33 12.01
N LYS A 120 -14.95 -12.13 11.39
CA LYS A 120 -15.45 -10.81 10.95
C LYS A 120 -16.64 -10.35 11.80
N ALA A 121 -17.61 -11.24 12.02
CA ALA A 121 -18.80 -10.89 12.77
C ALA A 121 -19.46 -12.10 13.43
N ILE A 122 -20.24 -11.83 14.48
CA ILE A 122 -21.13 -12.81 15.14
C ILE A 122 -22.54 -12.18 15.14
N ASN A 123 -23.52 -12.96 14.67
CA ASN A 123 -24.96 -12.61 14.57
C ASN A 123 -25.25 -11.38 13.69
N THR A 124 -24.33 -10.91 12.90
CA THR A 124 -24.48 -9.79 11.96
C THR A 124 -23.53 -9.97 10.79
N SER A 125 -23.66 -9.13 9.77
CA SER A 125 -22.70 -9.09 8.66
C SER A 125 -21.72 -7.93 8.85
N ALA A 126 -20.44 -8.21 8.62
CA ALA A 126 -19.42 -7.17 8.62
C ALA A 126 -19.56 -6.26 7.40
N PRO A 127 -19.23 -4.96 7.50
CA PRO A 127 -19.16 -4.09 6.34
C PRO A 127 -18.11 -4.60 5.36
N GLU A 128 -18.35 -4.41 4.06
CA GLU A 128 -17.36 -4.73 3.04
C GLU A 128 -16.10 -3.90 3.24
N GLU A 129 -14.96 -4.58 3.21
CA GLU A 129 -13.65 -3.92 3.24
C GLU A 129 -13.44 -3.17 1.92
N LYS A 130 -13.22 -1.86 2.03
CA LYS A 130 -12.82 -1.07 0.87
C LYS A 130 -11.35 -1.36 0.58
N ALA A 131 -11.07 -1.86 -0.63
CA ALA A 131 -9.69 -1.98 -1.10
C ALA A 131 -8.99 -0.61 -1.04
N GLU A 132 -7.74 -0.60 -0.58
CA GLU A 132 -6.90 0.61 -0.65
C GLU A 132 -6.69 0.98 -2.12
N GLU A 133 -7.30 2.08 -2.55
CA GLU A 133 -7.17 2.56 -3.91
C GLU A 133 -6.13 3.69 -3.96
N TYR A 134 -4.99 3.41 -4.58
CA TYR A 134 -3.93 4.41 -4.77
C TYR A 134 -4.24 5.27 -5.99
N VAL A 135 -4.29 6.59 -5.80
CA VAL A 135 -4.30 7.53 -6.92
C VAL A 135 -2.88 7.61 -7.47
N LEU A 136 -2.62 6.83 -8.52
CA LEU A 136 -1.33 6.73 -9.17
C LEU A 136 -1.28 7.61 -10.42
N GLU A 137 -0.18 8.34 -10.59
CA GLU A 137 0.10 9.09 -11.80
C GLU A 137 0.41 8.11 -12.95
N LYS A 138 -0.31 8.26 -14.05
CA LYS A 138 -0.11 7.45 -15.26
C LYS A 138 0.55 8.30 -16.34
N PRO A 139 1.35 7.70 -17.24
CA PRO A 139 1.92 8.41 -18.36
C PRO A 139 0.84 9.14 -19.17
N GLN A 140 1.00 10.43 -19.36
CA GLN A 140 0.09 11.20 -20.19
C GLN A 140 0.26 10.79 -21.66
N LYS A 141 -0.87 10.64 -22.38
CA LYS A 141 -0.82 10.49 -23.83
C LYS A 141 -0.38 11.81 -24.45
N HIS A 142 0.68 11.75 -25.23
CA HIS A 142 1.16 12.89 -25.98
C HIS A 142 0.56 12.87 -27.39
N GLU A 143 0.15 14.05 -27.87
CA GLU A 143 -0.31 14.19 -29.24
C GLU A 143 0.87 14.01 -30.21
N ASN A 144 0.59 13.43 -31.36
CA ASN A 144 1.60 13.29 -32.41
C ASN A 144 1.84 14.67 -33.09
N PRO A 145 3.03 15.27 -32.96
CA PRO A 145 3.32 16.59 -33.54
C PRO A 145 3.06 16.69 -35.05
N ARG A 146 3.22 15.60 -35.80
CA ARG A 146 3.01 15.56 -37.25
C ARG A 146 1.60 15.92 -37.68
N LYS A 147 0.61 15.76 -36.80
CA LYS A 147 -0.78 16.17 -37.09
C LYS A 147 -0.94 17.68 -37.21
N TYR A 148 -0.02 18.44 -36.64
CA TYR A 148 -0.08 19.91 -36.55
C TYR A 148 1.01 20.59 -37.35
N MET A 149 1.86 19.84 -38.06
CA MET A 149 2.85 20.36 -38.98
C MET A 149 2.18 20.85 -40.27
N THR A 150 2.50 22.03 -40.69
CA THR A 150 2.12 22.53 -42.02
C THR A 150 2.89 21.80 -43.12
N GLU A 151 2.42 21.93 -44.37
CA GLU A 151 3.10 21.32 -45.53
C GLU A 151 4.54 21.81 -45.63
N ASP A 152 4.77 23.14 -45.46
CA ASP A 152 6.11 23.74 -45.47
C ASP A 152 7.07 23.11 -44.46
N ILE A 153 6.57 22.76 -43.27
CA ILE A 153 7.39 22.11 -42.25
C ILE A 153 7.72 20.68 -42.69
N LEU A 154 6.77 19.95 -43.26
CA LEU A 154 6.94 18.54 -43.66
C LEU A 154 7.89 18.39 -44.86
N ILE A 155 7.92 19.33 -45.77
CA ILE A 155 8.78 19.32 -46.97
C ILE A 155 10.13 20.04 -46.78
N ALA A 156 10.42 20.52 -45.56
CA ALA A 156 11.63 21.28 -45.28
C ALA A 156 12.90 20.45 -45.63
N GLY A 157 13.77 20.99 -46.45
CA GLY A 157 14.95 20.32 -46.98
C GLY A 157 16.09 20.12 -45.97
N SER A 158 15.95 20.59 -44.71
CA SER A 158 16.92 20.41 -43.65
C SER A 158 16.26 20.49 -42.29
N THR A 159 16.90 19.84 -41.27
CA THR A 159 16.44 19.90 -39.86
C THR A 159 16.44 21.35 -39.33
N ALA A 160 17.44 22.15 -39.72
CA ALA A 160 17.49 23.58 -39.31
C ALA A 160 16.31 24.35 -39.86
N LYS A 161 15.94 24.15 -41.15
CA LYS A 161 14.79 24.79 -41.77
C LYS A 161 13.48 24.30 -41.18
N MET A 162 13.36 23.01 -40.90
CA MET A 162 12.22 22.44 -40.19
C MET A 162 12.05 23.12 -38.80
N ALA A 163 13.13 23.27 -38.04
CA ALA A 163 13.10 23.94 -36.74
C ALA A 163 12.66 25.40 -36.83
N GLU A 164 13.19 26.14 -37.80
CA GLU A 164 12.80 27.54 -38.05
C GLU A 164 11.28 27.64 -38.31
N LEU A 165 10.76 26.85 -39.24
CA LEU A 165 9.35 26.85 -39.63
C LEU A 165 8.43 26.38 -38.49
N THR A 166 8.84 25.34 -37.75
CA THR A 166 8.10 24.87 -36.60
C THR A 166 8.02 25.93 -35.50
N ALA A 167 9.12 26.59 -35.20
CA ALA A 167 9.14 27.69 -34.22
C ALA A 167 8.24 28.88 -34.67
N LYS A 168 8.27 29.23 -35.95
CA LYS A 168 7.39 30.24 -36.51
C LYS A 168 5.92 29.86 -36.32
N GLU A 169 5.56 28.61 -36.56
CA GLU A 169 4.19 28.13 -36.36
C GLU A 169 3.78 28.20 -34.89
N ILE A 170 4.66 27.81 -33.95
CA ILE A 170 4.42 27.96 -32.51
C ILE A 170 4.12 29.42 -32.15
N TYR A 171 4.89 30.40 -32.71
CA TYR A 171 4.65 31.80 -32.47
C TYR A 171 3.33 32.29 -33.08
N ASN A 172 2.96 31.82 -34.27
CA ASN A 172 1.66 32.11 -34.91
C ASN A 172 0.49 31.61 -34.02
N ILE A 173 0.60 30.42 -33.48
CA ILE A 173 -0.42 29.88 -32.56
C ILE A 173 -0.52 30.73 -31.30
N ARG A 174 0.60 31.16 -30.70
CA ARG A 174 0.63 32.01 -29.52
C ARG A 174 0.00 33.37 -29.81
N GLU A 175 0.30 33.94 -30.97
CA GLU A 175 -0.30 35.24 -31.41
C GLU A 175 -1.81 35.07 -31.57
N SER A 176 -2.28 34.04 -32.27
CA SER A 176 -3.71 33.76 -32.45
C SER A 176 -4.44 33.62 -31.11
N LYS A 177 -3.83 32.90 -30.16
CA LYS A 177 -4.34 32.74 -28.79
C LYS A 177 -4.45 34.10 -28.08
N ASN A 178 -3.41 34.94 -28.19
CA ASN A 178 -3.40 36.26 -27.56
C ASN A 178 -4.47 37.19 -28.16
N LEU A 179 -4.67 37.17 -29.48
CA LEU A 179 -5.72 37.94 -30.14
C LEU A 179 -7.13 37.51 -29.66
N ILE A 180 -7.37 36.20 -29.55
CA ILE A 180 -8.64 35.67 -29.04
C ILE A 180 -8.85 36.10 -27.59
N LEU A 181 -7.85 35.93 -26.71
CA LEU A 181 -7.96 36.24 -25.27
C LEU A 181 -8.16 37.78 -25.05
N ARG A 182 -7.66 38.63 -25.95
CA ARG A 182 -7.85 40.08 -25.91
C ARG A 182 -9.14 40.56 -26.58
N GLY A 183 -9.92 39.63 -27.16
CA GLY A 183 -11.12 40.00 -27.92
C GLY A 183 -10.83 40.77 -29.24
N GLN A 184 -9.63 40.59 -29.81
CA GLN A 184 -9.13 41.27 -31.02
C GLN A 184 -9.10 40.33 -32.24
N ALA A 185 -9.60 39.13 -32.15
CA ALA A 185 -9.70 38.25 -33.30
C ALA A 185 -10.85 38.69 -34.23
N ASP A 186 -10.64 38.59 -35.56
CA ASP A 186 -11.61 38.98 -36.56
C ASP A 186 -12.96 38.26 -36.43
N THR A 187 -12.93 37.03 -35.96
CA THR A 187 -14.11 36.20 -35.69
C THR A 187 -14.05 35.68 -34.25
N MET A 188 -14.93 36.19 -33.37
CA MET A 188 -15.05 35.74 -32.02
C MET A 188 -16.21 34.74 -31.88
N PRO A 189 -16.01 33.60 -31.16
CA PRO A 189 -17.11 32.71 -30.80
C PRO A 189 -18.18 33.43 -29.99
N LYS A 190 -19.45 33.13 -30.27
CA LYS A 190 -20.58 33.77 -29.56
C LYS A 190 -20.84 33.20 -28.18
N ASP A 191 -20.28 32.04 -27.84
CA ASP A 191 -20.47 31.34 -26.56
C ASP A 191 -19.14 30.93 -25.97
N GLY A 192 -19.11 30.81 -24.63
CA GLY A 192 -17.91 30.48 -23.88
C GLY A 192 -17.41 29.06 -24.12
N ALA A 193 -18.29 28.10 -24.46
CA ALA A 193 -17.91 26.71 -24.69
C ALA A 193 -17.12 26.57 -25.99
N SER A 194 -17.56 27.24 -27.06
CA SER A 194 -16.84 27.30 -28.34
C SER A 194 -15.50 28.01 -28.19
N LEU A 195 -15.45 29.07 -27.38
CA LEU A 195 -14.22 29.79 -27.10
C LEU A 195 -13.22 28.84 -26.37
N GLN A 196 -13.67 28.14 -25.35
CA GLN A 196 -12.82 27.19 -24.61
C GLN A 196 -12.29 26.08 -25.53
N LEU A 197 -13.14 25.53 -26.39
CA LEU A 197 -12.75 24.49 -27.35
C LEU A 197 -11.65 24.97 -28.29
N ILE A 198 -11.72 26.19 -28.78
CA ILE A 198 -10.70 26.79 -29.66
C ILE A 198 -9.39 26.94 -28.89
N ILE A 199 -9.42 27.50 -27.68
CA ILE A 199 -8.22 27.68 -26.85
C ILE A 199 -7.59 26.33 -26.54
N ASP A 200 -8.38 25.32 -26.15
CA ASP A 200 -7.89 23.96 -25.84
C ASP A 200 -7.22 23.32 -27.07
N ASN A 201 -7.75 23.54 -28.27
CA ASN A 201 -7.15 23.03 -29.50
C ASN A 201 -5.83 23.75 -29.83
N LEU A 202 -5.76 25.09 -29.67
CA LEU A 202 -4.52 25.85 -29.87
C LEU A 202 -3.46 25.43 -28.85
N ASP A 203 -3.85 25.19 -27.58
CA ASP A 203 -2.94 24.68 -26.53
C ASP A 203 -2.40 23.29 -26.86
N LYS A 204 -3.23 22.38 -27.38
CA LYS A 204 -2.80 21.06 -27.85
C LYS A 204 -1.81 21.16 -29.00
N GLN A 205 -2.06 22.01 -29.97
CA GLN A 205 -1.16 22.25 -31.11
C GLN A 205 0.17 22.83 -30.65
N GLU A 206 0.15 23.88 -29.86
CA GLU A 206 1.35 24.52 -29.31
C GLU A 206 2.18 23.55 -28.51
N LYS A 207 1.53 22.75 -27.59
CA LYS A 207 2.20 21.74 -26.78
C LYS A 207 2.82 20.66 -27.64
N ALA A 208 2.10 20.15 -28.65
CA ALA A 208 2.59 19.10 -29.54
C ALA A 208 3.81 19.56 -30.35
N LEU A 209 3.78 20.76 -30.94
CA LEU A 209 4.92 21.28 -31.70
C LEU A 209 6.10 21.65 -30.78
N THR A 210 5.83 22.20 -29.60
CA THR A 210 6.88 22.52 -28.62
C THR A 210 7.62 21.28 -28.13
N GLN A 211 6.97 20.11 -28.05
CA GLN A 211 7.61 18.84 -27.69
C GLN A 211 8.75 18.42 -28.64
N LEU A 212 8.72 18.87 -29.89
CA LEU A 212 9.80 18.64 -30.83
C LEU A 212 11.11 19.33 -30.39
N PHE A 213 11.01 20.42 -29.65
CA PHE A 213 12.16 21.14 -29.09
C PHE A 213 12.43 20.71 -27.64
N ALA A 214 11.41 20.74 -26.80
CA ALA A 214 11.53 20.49 -25.35
C ALA A 214 11.73 19.01 -24.99
N GLY A 215 11.38 18.10 -25.90
CA GLY A 215 11.25 16.69 -25.58
C GLY A 215 9.99 16.36 -24.79
N ILE A 216 9.92 15.14 -24.34
CA ILE A 216 8.77 14.58 -23.61
C ILE A 216 9.25 13.98 -22.30
N THR A 217 8.68 14.42 -21.18
CA THR A 217 8.88 13.78 -19.88
C THR A 217 7.63 13.01 -19.50
N ALA A 218 7.75 11.70 -19.41
CA ALA A 218 6.70 10.81 -18.92
C ALA A 218 6.94 10.48 -17.44
N ARG A 219 5.86 10.51 -16.64
CA ARG A 219 5.86 10.13 -15.22
C ARG A 219 4.91 8.96 -15.02
N GLU A 220 5.37 7.95 -14.30
CA GLU A 220 4.60 6.75 -14.00
C GLU A 220 4.85 6.34 -12.55
N ASP A 221 3.80 6.33 -11.74
CA ASP A 221 3.88 5.86 -10.36
C ASP A 221 3.76 4.34 -10.31
N LYS A 222 4.60 3.71 -9.46
CA LYS A 222 4.52 2.28 -9.14
C LYS A 222 4.55 2.08 -7.63
N VAL A 223 3.76 1.11 -7.17
CA VAL A 223 3.72 0.69 -5.77
C VAL A 223 4.56 -0.57 -5.60
N PHE A 224 5.48 -0.54 -4.66
CA PHE A 224 6.30 -1.68 -4.26
C PHE A 224 5.96 -2.02 -2.82
N THR A 225 5.53 -3.25 -2.58
CA THR A 225 5.07 -3.70 -1.28
C THR A 225 6.04 -4.69 -0.68
N ALA A 226 6.37 -4.51 0.60
CA ALA A 226 7.08 -5.48 1.41
C ALA A 226 6.30 -5.78 2.69
N TYR A 227 6.44 -7.01 3.18
CA TYR A 227 5.80 -7.46 4.41
C TYR A 227 6.86 -7.74 5.47
N ILE A 228 6.67 -7.18 6.65
CA ILE A 228 7.58 -7.34 7.79
C ILE A 228 6.81 -7.88 8.98
N THR A 229 7.28 -8.98 9.54
CA THR A 229 6.74 -9.50 10.81
C THR A 229 7.23 -8.61 11.94
N PRO A 230 6.33 -8.03 12.75
CA PRO A 230 6.68 -7.24 13.92
C PRO A 230 7.35 -8.10 14.98
N GLU A 231 8.50 -7.64 15.46
CA GLU A 231 9.25 -8.23 16.57
C GLU A 231 9.61 -7.12 17.54
N GLU A 232 9.66 -7.42 18.85
CA GLU A 232 10.08 -6.45 19.83
C GLU A 232 11.57 -6.10 19.64
N GLY A 233 11.90 -4.80 19.69
CA GLY A 233 13.27 -4.33 19.50
C GLY A 233 13.78 -4.41 18.05
N LEU A 234 12.86 -4.46 17.07
CA LEU A 234 13.25 -4.40 15.67
C LEU A 234 13.81 -3.02 15.35
N GLU A 235 15.13 -2.93 15.18
CA GLU A 235 15.85 -1.69 14.90
C GLU A 235 16.59 -1.79 13.57
N ASN A 236 16.42 -0.77 12.72
CA ASN A 236 17.14 -0.59 11.45
C ASN A 236 17.18 -1.84 10.54
N LYS A 237 16.07 -2.57 10.46
CA LYS A 237 15.94 -3.69 9.52
C LYS A 237 15.76 -3.16 8.10
N VAL A 238 16.54 -3.68 7.15
CA VAL A 238 16.36 -3.34 5.73
C VAL A 238 15.08 -3.96 5.22
N VAL A 239 14.16 -3.13 4.72
CA VAL A 239 12.87 -3.56 4.13
C VAL A 239 13.01 -3.78 2.65
N LEU A 240 13.48 -2.77 1.96
CA LEU A 240 13.72 -2.70 0.52
C LEU A 240 14.95 -1.81 0.32
N ARG A 241 15.39 -1.69 -0.91
CA ARG A 241 16.45 -0.77 -1.29
C ARG A 241 15.98 0.12 -2.43
N PHE A 242 16.62 1.25 -2.60
CA PHE A 242 16.28 2.19 -3.65
C PHE A 242 17.53 2.67 -4.40
N SER A 243 17.39 2.72 -5.71
CA SER A 243 18.40 3.28 -6.62
C SER A 243 17.71 4.26 -7.57
N ASN A 244 18.27 5.45 -7.75
CA ASN A 244 17.75 6.42 -8.71
C ASN A 244 17.72 5.87 -10.15
N LEU A 245 18.59 4.92 -10.49
CA LEU A 245 18.65 4.32 -11.83
C LEU A 245 17.75 3.09 -11.97
N LEU A 246 17.69 2.24 -10.93
CA LEU A 246 17.02 0.94 -11.01
C LEU A 246 15.62 0.94 -10.33
N GLY A 247 15.33 1.97 -9.54
CA GLY A 247 14.09 2.05 -8.77
C GLY A 247 14.16 1.30 -7.43
N VAL A 248 13.01 0.75 -7.00
CA VAL A 248 12.92 0.00 -5.76
C VAL A 248 13.37 -1.44 -5.99
N LEU A 249 14.27 -1.92 -5.15
CA LEU A 249 14.96 -3.20 -5.23
C LEU A 249 14.69 -4.06 -3.98
N PRO A 250 14.80 -5.38 -4.07
CA PRO A 250 14.75 -6.27 -2.92
C PRO A 250 15.81 -5.93 -1.87
N ALA A 251 15.54 -6.30 -0.60
CA ALA A 251 16.42 -5.99 0.53
C ALA A 251 17.86 -6.56 0.39
N ASN A 252 18.02 -7.65 -0.35
CA ASN A 252 19.30 -8.34 -0.61
C ASN A 252 20.06 -7.83 -1.85
N ASP A 253 19.49 -6.93 -2.63
CA ASP A 253 20.14 -6.37 -3.82
C ASP A 253 20.96 -5.13 -3.44
N LEU A 254 22.28 -5.26 -3.43
CA LEU A 254 23.20 -4.21 -3.00
C LEU A 254 23.40 -3.07 -4.02
N ALA A 255 22.73 -3.10 -5.17
CA ALA A 255 22.77 -2.01 -6.16
C ALA A 255 21.97 -0.76 -5.74
N GLY A 256 21.22 -0.84 -4.64
CA GLY A 256 20.47 0.28 -4.08
C GLY A 256 20.83 0.58 -2.64
N GLU A 257 20.57 1.82 -2.21
CA GLU A 257 20.70 2.22 -0.81
C GLU A 257 19.55 1.66 0.04
N PRO A 258 19.84 1.27 1.29
CA PRO A 258 18.84 0.62 2.14
C PRO A 258 17.77 1.57 2.66
N ILE A 259 16.53 1.09 2.65
CA ILE A 259 15.39 1.69 3.35
C ILE A 259 15.20 0.88 4.63
N TYR A 260 15.28 1.55 5.77
CA TYR A 260 15.21 0.92 7.08
C TYR A 260 13.84 1.06 7.72
N ILE A 261 13.44 0.03 8.46
CA ILE A 261 12.28 0.08 9.37
C ILE A 261 12.74 -0.19 10.79
N SER A 262 12.15 0.55 11.72
CA SER A 262 12.29 0.33 13.16
C SER A 262 10.91 0.28 13.80
N LEU A 263 10.76 -0.59 14.80
CA LEU A 263 9.52 -0.78 15.54
C LEU A 263 9.82 -0.80 17.05
N LYS A 264 9.10 0.01 17.79
CA LYS A 264 9.19 0.09 19.25
C LYS A 264 7.80 -0.07 19.85
N SER A 265 7.66 -0.99 20.82
CA SER A 265 6.43 -1.08 21.62
C SER A 265 6.23 0.19 22.45
N LEU A 266 5.02 0.73 22.47
CA LEU A 266 4.67 1.94 23.23
C LEU A 266 4.25 1.65 24.68
N ALA A 267 3.99 0.38 24.99
CA ALA A 267 3.66 -0.06 26.34
C ALA A 267 4.38 -1.39 26.63
N PRO A 268 4.59 -1.72 27.90
CA PRO A 268 5.08 -3.05 28.27
C PRO A 268 4.15 -4.12 27.66
N ILE A 269 4.75 -5.14 27.05
CA ILE A 269 3.97 -6.27 26.54
C ILE A 269 3.35 -7.00 27.74
N PRO A 270 2.02 -7.20 27.76
CA PRO A 270 1.37 -7.86 28.89
C PRO A 270 1.92 -9.28 29.11
N VAL A 271 2.54 -9.49 30.24
CA VAL A 271 2.89 -10.84 30.69
C VAL A 271 1.61 -11.45 31.26
N MET A 272 1.05 -12.45 30.58
CA MET A 272 -0.13 -13.15 31.08
C MET A 272 0.26 -13.86 32.38
N PRO A 273 -0.33 -13.51 33.54
CA PRO A 273 -0.07 -14.25 34.77
C PRO A 273 -0.57 -15.70 34.58
N GLU A 274 0.24 -16.66 34.98
CA GLU A 274 -0.19 -18.06 35.13
C GLU A 274 -1.21 -18.19 36.26
N ASP A 275 -2.44 -17.74 36.00
CA ASP A 275 -3.52 -17.87 36.98
C ASP A 275 -4.03 -19.31 37.03
N LYS A 276 -3.57 -20.04 38.03
CA LYS A 276 -3.92 -21.44 38.31
C LYS A 276 -5.40 -21.69 38.66
N LYS A 277 -6.30 -20.66 38.53
CA LYS A 277 -7.73 -20.76 38.95
C LYS A 277 -8.71 -20.01 38.04
N LYS A 278 -8.43 -19.80 36.76
CA LYS A 278 -9.49 -19.25 35.89
C LYS A 278 -10.55 -20.32 35.65
N LYS A 279 -11.80 -20.04 36.12
CA LYS A 279 -13.00 -20.75 35.64
C LYS A 279 -12.92 -20.83 34.11
N LYS A 280 -13.22 -22.04 33.57
CA LYS A 280 -13.44 -22.22 32.14
C LYS A 280 -14.43 -21.16 31.65
N LEU A 281 -13.98 -20.07 31.03
CA LEU A 281 -14.84 -19.14 30.36
C LEU A 281 -15.06 -19.71 28.95
N GLU A 282 -16.28 -20.19 28.69
CA GLU A 282 -16.69 -20.57 27.35
C GLU A 282 -17.03 -19.30 26.57
N GLY A 283 -16.60 -19.20 25.29
CA GLY A 283 -16.88 -18.04 24.45
C GLY A 283 -15.98 -17.91 23.24
N ALA A 284 -16.04 -16.78 22.58
CA ALA A 284 -15.16 -16.44 21.47
C ALA A 284 -13.91 -15.71 21.98
N ILE A 285 -12.73 -16.15 21.56
CA ILE A 285 -11.46 -15.48 21.90
C ILE A 285 -11.20 -14.38 20.87
N TYR A 286 -10.72 -13.23 21.32
CA TYR A 286 -10.38 -12.12 20.49
C TYR A 286 -9.08 -11.43 20.93
N ASN A 287 -8.45 -10.68 20.05
CA ASN A 287 -7.23 -9.94 20.35
C ASN A 287 -7.54 -8.55 20.92
N ILE A 288 -6.72 -8.15 21.88
CA ILE A 288 -6.53 -6.75 22.28
C ILE A 288 -5.12 -6.35 21.82
N PRO A 289 -4.99 -5.70 20.65
CA PRO A 289 -3.68 -5.35 20.10
C PRO A 289 -2.98 -4.29 20.97
N GLY A 290 -1.69 -4.45 21.15
CA GLY A 290 -0.84 -3.39 21.68
C GLY A 290 -0.55 -2.36 20.60
N LYS A 291 0.12 -1.26 20.96
CA LYS A 291 0.55 -0.21 20.03
C LYS A 291 2.05 -0.25 19.82
N GLY A 292 2.46 -0.16 18.57
CA GLY A 292 3.86 -0.01 18.18
C GLY A 292 4.09 1.29 17.43
N LYS A 293 5.17 2.00 17.75
CA LYS A 293 5.67 3.14 16.96
C LYS A 293 6.53 2.58 15.85
N VAL A 294 6.11 2.79 14.61
CA VAL A 294 6.82 2.39 13.39
C VAL A 294 7.48 3.61 12.78
N THR A 295 8.75 3.49 12.43
CA THR A 295 9.52 4.52 11.73
C THR A 295 10.19 3.89 10.52
N VAL A 296 10.01 4.51 9.34
CA VAL A 296 10.74 4.14 8.13
C VAL A 296 11.66 5.28 7.73
N SER A 297 12.93 4.98 7.47
CA SER A 297 13.94 5.97 7.11
C SER A 297 14.71 5.59 5.84
N TYR A 298 15.09 6.60 5.09
CA TYR A 298 15.94 6.49 3.90
C TYR A 298 16.95 7.64 3.90
N GLN A 299 18.22 7.33 3.69
CA GLN A 299 19.34 8.31 3.72
C GLN A 299 19.34 9.20 4.98
N GLY A 300 19.04 8.61 6.15
CA GLY A 300 19.00 9.33 7.43
C GLY A 300 17.79 10.26 7.61
N LYS A 301 16.86 10.31 6.65
CA LYS A 301 15.60 11.07 6.75
C LYS A 301 14.44 10.13 7.06
N THR A 302 13.55 10.54 7.95
CA THR A 302 12.30 9.82 8.22
C THR A 302 11.34 10.04 7.07
N CYS A 303 10.92 8.93 6.43
CA CYS A 303 9.95 8.90 5.33
C CYS A 303 8.54 8.57 5.82
N PHE A 304 8.43 7.84 6.94
CA PHE A 304 7.18 7.51 7.60
C PHE A 304 7.40 7.41 9.11
N GLU A 305 6.46 7.92 9.88
CA GLU A 305 6.37 7.72 11.32
C GLU A 305 4.88 7.62 11.70
N GLY A 306 4.52 6.56 12.44
CA GLY A 306 3.14 6.35 12.86
C GLY A 306 3.00 5.32 13.97
N GLU A 307 1.87 5.38 14.67
CA GLU A 307 1.47 4.37 15.65
C GLU A 307 0.52 3.38 14.99
N LEU A 308 0.84 2.10 15.07
CA LEU A 308 0.04 1.04 14.49
C LEU A 308 -0.35 -0.01 15.54
N PRO A 309 -1.53 -0.63 15.38
CA PRO A 309 -1.93 -1.76 16.24
C PRO A 309 -1.10 -2.99 15.88
N ILE A 310 -0.50 -3.61 16.90
CA ILE A 310 0.34 -4.81 16.77
C ILE A 310 -0.20 -5.88 17.71
N THR A 311 -0.72 -6.98 17.16
CA THR A 311 -1.32 -8.05 17.96
C THR A 311 -0.29 -8.76 18.82
N GLN A 312 0.96 -8.88 18.36
CA GLN A 312 2.06 -9.49 19.10
C GLN A 312 2.46 -8.71 20.37
N PHE A 313 2.10 -7.40 20.44
CA PHE A 313 2.37 -6.55 21.59
C PHE A 313 1.16 -6.41 22.53
N GLY A 314 0.10 -7.14 22.22
CA GLY A 314 -1.15 -7.12 22.97
C GLY A 314 -1.41 -8.39 23.77
N SER A 315 -2.67 -8.59 24.11
CA SER A 315 -3.17 -9.75 24.82
C SER A 315 -4.39 -10.34 24.10
N THR A 316 -4.87 -11.46 24.62
CA THR A 316 -6.15 -12.06 24.18
C THR A 316 -7.14 -12.08 25.32
N GLU A 317 -8.41 -11.87 25.01
CA GLU A 317 -9.51 -11.99 25.98
C GLU A 317 -10.63 -12.85 25.43
N VAL A 318 -11.58 -13.22 26.33
CA VAL A 318 -12.72 -14.09 26.01
C VAL A 318 -14.00 -13.27 26.02
N LEU A 319 -14.71 -13.28 24.91
CA LEU A 319 -16.08 -12.80 24.80
C LEU A 319 -17.01 -13.93 25.28
N VAL A 320 -17.49 -13.83 26.54
CA VAL A 320 -18.20 -14.92 27.22
C VAL A 320 -19.54 -15.24 26.55
N ASP A 321 -19.88 -16.51 26.47
CA ASP A 321 -21.14 -17.02 25.90
C ASP A 321 -22.41 -16.45 26.57
N ASP A 322 -22.32 -16.05 27.83
CA ASP A 322 -23.43 -15.46 28.57
C ASP A 322 -23.99 -14.16 27.94
N LEU A 323 -23.17 -13.45 27.18
CA LEU A 323 -23.61 -12.27 26.42
C LEU A 323 -24.63 -12.61 25.33
N PHE A 324 -24.59 -13.85 24.83
CA PHE A 324 -25.46 -14.31 23.75
C PHE A 324 -26.68 -15.13 24.24
N LYS A 325 -26.81 -15.39 25.54
CA LYS A 325 -27.89 -16.26 26.08
C LYS A 325 -29.26 -15.58 26.25
N LYS A 326 -29.27 -14.30 26.50
CA LYS A 326 -30.52 -13.57 26.88
C LYS A 326 -30.90 -12.45 25.94
N ILE A 327 -30.00 -11.98 25.11
CA ILE A 327 -30.15 -10.81 24.26
C ILE A 327 -29.50 -11.13 22.93
N ASN A 328 -30.12 -10.71 21.83
CA ASN A 328 -29.56 -10.82 20.52
C ASN A 328 -28.36 -9.86 20.42
N THR A 329 -27.17 -10.36 20.72
CA THR A 329 -25.95 -9.56 20.73
C THR A 329 -25.24 -9.72 19.39
N HIS A 330 -24.95 -8.58 18.73
CA HIS A 330 -24.25 -8.49 17.47
C HIS A 330 -22.84 -7.98 17.72
N VAL A 331 -21.83 -8.64 17.18
CA VAL A 331 -20.43 -8.27 17.37
C VAL A 331 -19.74 -8.19 16.02
N ILE A 332 -19.03 -7.09 15.78
CA ILE A 332 -18.19 -6.88 14.61
C ILE A 332 -16.73 -6.82 15.06
N PHE A 333 -15.87 -7.58 14.38
CA PHE A 333 -14.43 -7.62 14.63
C PHE A 333 -13.67 -6.94 13.51
N ASN A 334 -12.49 -6.44 13.83
CA ASN A 334 -11.53 -6.01 12.84
C ASN A 334 -10.73 -7.26 12.37
N PRO A 335 -10.84 -7.68 11.12
CA PRO A 335 -10.15 -8.88 10.65
C PRO A 335 -8.62 -8.72 10.60
N GLU A 336 -8.10 -7.48 10.55
CA GLU A 336 -6.65 -7.23 10.56
C GLU A 336 -6.03 -7.42 11.95
N THR A 337 -6.77 -7.06 13.00
CA THR A 337 -6.25 -7.12 14.37
C THR A 337 -6.93 -8.17 15.24
N GLY A 338 -8.12 -8.65 14.86
CA GLY A 338 -8.96 -9.53 15.68
C GLY A 338 -9.57 -8.83 16.88
N SER A 339 -9.53 -7.52 16.96
CA SER A 339 -10.15 -6.74 18.04
C SER A 339 -11.63 -6.51 17.76
N ILE A 340 -12.39 -6.26 18.82
CA ILE A 340 -13.80 -5.90 18.69
C ILE A 340 -13.90 -4.45 18.20
N LEU A 341 -14.63 -4.22 17.10
CA LEU A 341 -14.96 -2.90 16.59
C LEU A 341 -16.26 -2.36 17.17
N LYS A 342 -17.27 -3.25 17.31
CA LYS A 342 -18.61 -2.86 17.75
C LYS A 342 -19.33 -4.02 18.43
N ILE A 343 -20.06 -3.69 19.49
CA ILE A 343 -21.02 -4.60 20.13
C ILE A 343 -22.34 -3.87 20.20
N ASP A 344 -23.37 -4.42 19.55
CA ASP A 344 -24.76 -3.94 19.61
C ASP A 344 -25.65 -4.99 20.29
N LYS A 345 -26.76 -4.53 20.87
CA LYS A 345 -27.79 -5.35 21.50
C LYS A 345 -29.13 -4.88 21.00
N ASP A 346 -29.92 -5.80 20.48
CA ASP A 346 -31.34 -5.56 20.13
C ASP A 346 -32.25 -5.67 21.35
#